data_86279c431151f28bbe70914bab3a54ad
#
_entry.id   86279c431151f28bbe70914bab3a54ad
#
_cell.length_a   1.000
_cell.length_b   1.000
_cell.length_c   1.000
_cell.angle_alpha   90.00
_cell.angle_beta   90.00
_cell.angle_gamma   90.00
#
_symmetry.space_group_name_H-M   'P 1'
#
loop_
_entity.id
_entity.type
_entity.pdbx_description
1 polymer ?
#
loop_
_entity_poly.entity_id
_entity_poly.type
_entity_poly.pdbx_seq_one_letter_code
_entity_poly.pdbx_strand_id
1 'polypeptide(L)'
;AILAKCGIRKTDSDAATAIRTIVVLLFSWLMVWMVGSGPTITSLSAKTWIFLILSGLATGASWLCYFRALQQGDVNKVVPIDKSSTILTILLALIFLGEPVSWLKGLATLLIGAGTFLMIEKKSVSGEKREKKSWLIYAVLSAVFASLTSILGKIGIDGVESNLGTAIRTGVVLVMAWLIVFVKGKQHTLRSVPKKELVFLILSGLATGCLLYTSPS
;
A
#
# COMPACT_ATOMS: atom_id res chain seq x y z
N ALA A 1 2.69 1.96 -9.98
CA ALA A 1 2.97 3.38 -9.81
C ALA A 1 2.48 4.21 -11.00
N ILE A 2 2.91 3.92 -12.27
CA ILE A 2 2.56 4.69 -13.48
C ILE A 2 1.04 4.71 -13.71
N LEU A 3 0.38 3.54 -13.70
CA LEU A 3 -1.08 3.45 -13.83
C LEU A 3 -1.82 4.26 -12.76
N ALA A 4 -1.33 4.21 -11.52
CA ALA A 4 -1.88 5.00 -10.43
C ALA A 4 -1.75 6.51 -10.70
N LYS A 5 -0.57 6.97 -11.15
CA LYS A 5 -0.35 8.39 -11.50
C LYS A 5 -1.26 8.85 -12.64
N CYS A 6 -1.48 8.01 -13.65
CA CYS A 6 -2.42 8.31 -14.74
C CYS A 6 -3.87 8.41 -14.25
N GLY A 7 -4.24 7.59 -13.26
CA GLY A 7 -5.58 7.57 -12.68
C GLY A 7 -5.90 8.71 -11.71
N ILE A 8 -4.89 9.50 -11.27
CA ILE A 8 -5.08 10.60 -10.30
C ILE A 8 -4.77 11.98 -10.88
N ARG A 9 -4.77 12.14 -12.20
CA ARG A 9 -4.46 13.44 -12.84
C ARG A 9 -5.48 14.52 -12.50
N LYS A 10 -6.77 14.19 -12.56
CA LYS A 10 -7.90 15.07 -12.25
C LYS A 10 -8.72 14.56 -11.07
N THR A 11 -8.64 13.25 -10.79
CA THR A 11 -9.35 12.60 -9.69
C THR A 11 -8.62 12.84 -8.36
N ASP A 12 -9.37 13.14 -7.32
CA ASP A 12 -8.84 13.30 -5.96
C ASP A 12 -8.20 11.98 -5.47
N SER A 13 -7.09 12.11 -4.73
CA SER A 13 -6.33 10.96 -4.24
C SER A 13 -7.12 10.04 -3.30
N ASP A 14 -8.02 10.62 -2.48
CA ASP A 14 -8.83 9.85 -1.54
C ASP A 14 -9.88 9.02 -2.29
N ALA A 15 -10.57 9.64 -3.28
CA ALA A 15 -11.52 8.96 -4.16
C ALA A 15 -10.85 7.86 -5.00
N ALA A 16 -9.67 8.14 -5.54
CA ALA A 16 -8.90 7.17 -6.31
C ALA A 16 -8.50 5.95 -5.46
N THR A 17 -8.09 6.18 -4.20
CA THR A 17 -7.78 5.11 -3.26
C THR A 17 -9.01 4.25 -2.97
N ALA A 18 -10.17 4.87 -2.71
CA ALA A 18 -11.41 4.16 -2.42
C ALA A 18 -11.86 3.27 -3.61
N ILE A 19 -11.87 3.81 -4.83
CA ILE A 19 -12.23 3.05 -6.04
C ILE A 19 -11.30 1.87 -6.24
N ARG A 20 -9.98 2.10 -6.16
CA ARG A 20 -8.98 1.06 -6.35
C ARG A 20 -9.12 -0.05 -5.30
N THR A 21 -9.40 0.31 -4.05
CA THR A 21 -9.54 -0.66 -2.95
C THR A 21 -10.73 -1.60 -3.16
N ILE A 22 -11.82 -1.13 -3.79
CA ILE A 22 -12.94 -2.00 -4.19
C ILE A 22 -12.43 -3.12 -5.11
N VAL A 23 -11.66 -2.77 -6.14
CA VAL A 23 -11.14 -3.74 -7.11
C VAL A 23 -10.20 -4.74 -6.43
N VAL A 24 -9.31 -4.25 -5.55
CA VAL A 24 -8.39 -5.11 -4.78
C VAL A 24 -9.18 -6.05 -3.86
N LEU A 25 -10.23 -5.55 -3.21
CA LEU A 25 -11.06 -6.39 -2.31
C LEU A 25 -11.79 -7.50 -3.06
N LEU A 26 -12.42 -7.16 -4.20
CA LEU A 26 -13.10 -8.15 -5.04
C LEU A 26 -12.13 -9.24 -5.48
N PHE A 27 -10.92 -8.86 -5.89
CA PHE A 27 -9.88 -9.81 -6.26
C PHE A 27 -9.43 -10.64 -5.06
N SER A 28 -9.27 -10.04 -3.88
CA SER A 28 -8.90 -10.73 -2.65
C SER A 28 -9.91 -11.82 -2.27
N TRP A 29 -11.20 -11.50 -2.30
CA TRP A 29 -12.25 -12.49 -1.99
C TRP A 29 -12.37 -13.57 -3.04
N LEU A 30 -12.14 -13.25 -4.33
CA LEU A 30 -12.05 -14.25 -5.38
C LEU A 30 -10.94 -15.28 -5.06
N MET A 31 -9.77 -14.82 -4.62
CA MET A 31 -8.65 -15.69 -4.26
C MET A 31 -8.97 -16.54 -3.02
N VAL A 32 -9.58 -15.96 -1.98
CA VAL A 32 -10.05 -16.71 -0.80
C VAL A 32 -11.02 -17.83 -1.18
N TRP A 33 -11.91 -17.54 -2.13
CA TRP A 33 -12.86 -18.53 -2.65
C TRP A 33 -12.15 -19.64 -3.44
N MET A 34 -11.19 -19.28 -4.32
CA MET A 34 -10.42 -20.25 -5.11
C MET A 34 -9.56 -21.18 -4.25
N VAL A 35 -8.97 -20.65 -3.18
CA VAL A 35 -8.13 -21.41 -2.24
C VAL A 35 -8.97 -22.19 -1.23
N GLY A 36 -10.26 -21.84 -1.07
CA GLY A 36 -11.16 -22.50 -0.13
C GLY A 36 -10.91 -22.16 1.34
N SER A 37 -10.21 -21.05 1.63
CA SER A 37 -9.85 -20.66 3.00
C SER A 37 -10.97 -19.91 3.76
N GLY A 38 -12.14 -19.71 3.13
CA GLY A 38 -13.28 -19.02 3.74
C GLY A 38 -13.76 -19.59 5.09
N PRO A 39 -13.91 -20.91 5.26
CA PRO A 39 -14.36 -21.50 6.53
C PRO A 39 -13.45 -21.21 7.72
N THR A 40 -12.17 -20.93 7.50
CA THR A 40 -11.18 -20.65 8.55
C THR A 40 -11.40 -19.31 9.27
N ILE A 41 -12.27 -18.44 8.73
CA ILE A 41 -12.61 -17.15 9.36
C ILE A 41 -13.15 -17.34 10.78
N THR A 42 -13.94 -18.36 11.03
CA THR A 42 -14.58 -18.60 12.32
C THR A 42 -13.62 -19.12 13.39
N SER A 43 -12.46 -19.64 12.98
CA SER A 43 -11.43 -20.17 13.88
C SER A 43 -10.36 -19.15 14.27
N LEU A 44 -10.44 -17.91 13.77
CA LEU A 44 -9.45 -16.86 14.04
C LEU A 44 -9.50 -16.39 15.50
N SER A 45 -8.33 -16.29 16.13
CA SER A 45 -8.24 -15.80 17.51
C SER A 45 -8.50 -14.28 17.58
N ALA A 46 -8.94 -13.79 18.73
CA ALA A 46 -9.12 -12.36 18.96
C ALA A 46 -7.82 -11.57 18.74
N LYS A 47 -6.67 -12.14 19.10
CA LYS A 47 -5.35 -11.56 18.86
C LYS A 47 -5.12 -11.35 17.36
N THR A 48 -5.39 -12.36 16.54
CA THR A 48 -5.28 -12.31 15.06
C THR A 48 -6.13 -11.19 14.49
N TRP A 49 -7.41 -11.08 14.91
CA TRP A 49 -8.30 -10.02 14.48
C TRP A 49 -7.75 -8.62 14.78
N ILE A 50 -7.25 -8.40 16.00
CA ILE A 50 -6.67 -7.09 16.39
C ILE A 50 -5.49 -6.74 15.49
N PHE A 51 -4.53 -7.65 15.29
CA PHE A 51 -3.36 -7.39 14.47
C PHE A 51 -3.69 -7.21 12.99
N LEU A 52 -4.65 -7.97 12.44
CA LEU A 52 -5.11 -7.79 11.07
C LEU A 52 -5.82 -6.45 10.86
N ILE A 53 -6.65 -6.02 11.82
CA ILE A 53 -7.31 -4.72 11.78
C ILE A 53 -6.27 -3.59 11.86
N LEU A 54 -5.33 -3.64 12.80
CA LEU A 54 -4.25 -2.65 12.92
C LEU A 54 -3.38 -2.61 11.66
N SER A 55 -3.04 -3.78 11.10
CA SER A 55 -2.32 -3.87 9.84
C SER A 55 -3.11 -3.29 8.68
N GLY A 56 -4.43 -3.51 8.63
CA GLY A 56 -5.32 -2.92 7.64
C GLY A 56 -5.38 -1.39 7.74
N LEU A 57 -5.51 -0.85 8.95
CA LEU A 57 -5.47 0.60 9.18
C LEU A 57 -4.14 1.21 8.74
N ALA A 58 -3.02 0.58 9.09
CA ALA A 58 -1.69 1.02 8.65
C ALA A 58 -1.55 0.95 7.12
N THR A 59 -2.06 -0.12 6.47
CA THR A 59 -2.09 -0.25 5.01
C THR A 59 -2.88 0.89 4.37
N GLY A 60 -4.08 1.16 4.89
CA GLY A 60 -4.92 2.24 4.38
C GLY A 60 -4.26 3.61 4.53
N ALA A 61 -3.66 3.89 5.69
CA ALA A 61 -2.90 5.12 5.91
C ALA A 61 -1.72 5.24 4.93
N SER A 62 -0.97 4.15 4.72
CA SER A 62 0.11 4.10 3.73
C SER A 62 -0.39 4.43 2.32
N TRP A 63 -1.46 3.80 1.86
CA TRP A 63 -2.01 4.05 0.51
C TRP A 63 -2.52 5.47 0.33
N LEU A 64 -3.20 6.03 1.33
CA LEU A 64 -3.65 7.43 1.28
C LEU A 64 -2.47 8.39 1.20
N CYS A 65 -1.45 8.19 2.02
CA CYS A 65 -0.22 8.98 1.97
C CYS A 65 0.49 8.82 0.62
N TYR A 66 0.62 7.60 0.11
CA TYR A 66 1.24 7.31 -1.17
C TYR A 66 0.53 8.00 -2.34
N PHE A 67 -0.80 7.88 -2.43
CA PHE A 67 -1.56 8.55 -3.49
C PHE A 67 -1.47 10.07 -3.39
N ARG A 68 -1.47 10.60 -2.17
CA ARG A 68 -1.27 12.03 -1.94
C ARG A 68 0.13 12.49 -2.36
N ALA A 69 1.14 11.71 -2.05
CA ALA A 69 2.52 11.97 -2.50
C ALA A 69 2.62 11.94 -4.02
N LEU A 70 2.02 10.93 -4.68
CA LEU A 70 1.98 10.84 -6.15
C LEU A 70 1.22 11.99 -6.80
N GLN A 71 0.18 12.52 -6.15
CA GLN A 71 -0.57 13.67 -6.68
C GLN A 71 0.26 14.94 -6.66
N GLN A 72 1.08 15.15 -5.62
CA GLN A 72 1.84 16.37 -5.38
C GLN A 72 3.27 16.33 -5.88
N GLY A 73 3.84 15.13 -6.05
CA GLY A 73 5.23 14.92 -6.41
C GLY A 73 5.43 14.13 -7.70
N ASP A 74 6.70 14.01 -8.11
CA ASP A 74 7.11 13.19 -9.23
C ASP A 74 7.17 11.72 -8.85
N VAL A 75 6.68 10.84 -9.75
CA VAL A 75 6.71 9.38 -9.57
C VAL A 75 8.14 8.88 -9.33
N ASN A 76 9.11 9.42 -10.07
CA ASN A 76 10.51 9.01 -10.00
C ASN A 76 11.17 9.35 -8.65
N LYS A 77 10.58 10.29 -7.89
CA LYS A 77 11.03 10.66 -6.54
C LYS A 77 10.23 9.94 -5.46
N VAL A 78 8.91 9.82 -5.65
CA VAL A 78 8.00 9.23 -4.64
C VAL A 78 8.19 7.72 -4.53
N VAL A 79 8.30 7.01 -5.66
CA VAL A 79 8.40 5.54 -5.67
C VAL A 79 9.65 5.01 -4.96
N PRO A 80 10.85 5.55 -5.17
CA PRO A 80 12.03 5.12 -4.43
C PRO A 80 11.89 5.29 -2.92
N ILE A 81 11.32 6.41 -2.46
CA ILE A 81 11.10 6.68 -1.04
C ILE A 81 10.11 5.67 -0.46
N ASP A 82 9.00 5.41 -1.15
CA ASP A 82 8.03 4.41 -0.72
C ASP A 82 8.67 3.00 -0.65
N LYS A 83 9.50 2.64 -1.63
CA LYS A 83 10.23 1.36 -1.65
C LYS A 83 11.31 1.24 -0.59
N SER A 84 11.81 2.33 -0.04
CA SER A 84 12.70 2.31 1.13
C SER A 84 12.01 1.72 2.37
N SER A 85 10.67 1.63 2.38
CA SER A 85 9.91 0.92 3.41
C SER A 85 10.37 -0.53 3.61
N THR A 86 10.88 -1.19 2.57
CA THR A 86 11.43 -2.55 2.66
C THR A 86 12.64 -2.60 3.61
N ILE A 87 13.53 -1.61 3.51
CA ILE A 87 14.68 -1.49 4.40
C ILE A 87 14.20 -1.26 5.85
N LEU A 88 13.24 -0.34 6.01
CA LEU A 88 12.66 -0.06 7.32
C LEU A 88 11.94 -1.29 7.90
N THR A 89 11.25 -2.06 7.06
CA THR A 89 10.61 -3.33 7.47
C THR A 89 11.64 -4.33 7.99
N ILE A 90 12.77 -4.49 7.30
CA ILE A 90 13.85 -5.41 7.73
C ILE A 90 14.43 -4.95 9.07
N LEU A 91 14.69 -3.66 9.24
CA LEU A 91 15.18 -3.10 10.49
C LEU A 91 14.18 -3.32 11.64
N LEU A 92 12.90 -3.06 11.41
CA LEU A 92 11.86 -3.29 12.41
C LEU A 92 11.69 -4.79 12.73
N ALA A 93 11.81 -5.67 11.73
CA ALA A 93 11.75 -7.12 11.95
C ALA A 93 12.90 -7.61 12.84
N LEU A 94 14.11 -7.09 12.65
CA LEU A 94 15.25 -7.38 13.51
C LEU A 94 15.00 -6.94 14.95
N ILE A 95 14.42 -5.76 15.16
CA ILE A 95 14.20 -5.18 16.50
C ILE A 95 13.02 -5.86 17.21
N PHE A 96 11.86 -5.98 16.53
CA PHE A 96 10.61 -6.42 17.16
C PHE A 96 10.38 -7.93 17.12
N LEU A 97 10.85 -8.62 16.06
CA LEU A 97 10.67 -10.06 15.94
C LEU A 97 11.91 -10.86 16.37
N GLY A 98 13.02 -10.20 16.69
CA GLY A 98 14.25 -10.88 17.08
C GLY A 98 14.81 -11.81 15.98
N GLU A 99 14.51 -11.53 14.71
CA GLU A 99 14.97 -12.36 13.62
C GLU A 99 16.51 -12.37 13.54
N PRO A 100 17.14 -13.54 13.34
CA PRO A 100 18.59 -13.60 13.21
C PRO A 100 19.07 -12.81 12.00
N VAL A 101 20.12 -12.03 12.20
CA VAL A 101 20.81 -11.33 11.11
C VAL A 101 21.52 -12.37 10.25
N SER A 102 20.98 -12.64 9.07
CA SER A 102 21.69 -13.45 8.07
C SER A 102 22.52 -12.54 7.16
N TRP A 103 23.70 -12.97 6.78
CA TRP A 103 24.53 -12.31 5.78
C TRP A 103 23.75 -12.00 4.48
N LEU A 104 22.90 -12.94 4.04
CA LEU A 104 22.04 -12.77 2.88
C LEU A 104 21.02 -11.63 3.05
N LYS A 105 20.42 -11.48 4.26
CA LYS A 105 19.51 -10.36 4.56
C LYS A 105 20.25 -9.02 4.51
N GLY A 106 21.48 -8.97 5.05
CA GLY A 106 22.33 -7.79 4.98
C GLY A 106 22.66 -7.39 3.54
N LEU A 107 23.11 -8.36 2.73
CA LEU A 107 23.44 -8.14 1.32
C LEU A 107 22.20 -7.69 0.53
N ALA A 108 21.05 -8.34 0.72
CA ALA A 108 19.78 -7.96 0.08
C ALA A 108 19.37 -6.52 0.45
N THR A 109 19.50 -6.14 1.71
CA THR A 109 19.20 -4.77 2.18
C THR A 109 20.09 -3.74 1.52
N LEU A 110 21.38 -4.02 1.41
CA LEU A 110 22.36 -3.15 0.71
C LEU A 110 22.02 -3.01 -0.78
N LEU A 111 21.68 -4.12 -1.46
CA LEU A 111 21.32 -4.11 -2.87
C LEU A 111 20.03 -3.34 -3.11
N ILE A 112 19.01 -3.51 -2.26
CA ILE A 112 17.76 -2.74 -2.33
C ILE A 112 18.04 -1.25 -2.09
N GLY A 113 18.87 -0.92 -1.10
CA GLY A 113 19.27 0.45 -0.82
C GLY A 113 20.00 1.09 -2.00
N ALA A 114 21.00 0.42 -2.55
CA ALA A 114 21.73 0.88 -3.72
C ALA A 114 20.81 1.05 -4.95
N GLY A 115 19.96 0.04 -5.24
CA GLY A 115 18.99 0.11 -6.33
C GLY A 115 17.99 1.26 -6.17
N THR A 116 17.47 1.46 -4.94
CA THR A 116 16.58 2.58 -4.63
C THR A 116 17.27 3.92 -4.83
N PHE A 117 18.53 4.04 -4.40
CA PHE A 117 19.33 5.26 -4.58
C PHE A 117 19.61 5.55 -6.06
N LEU A 118 19.91 4.54 -6.85
CA LEU A 118 20.12 4.67 -8.30
C LEU A 118 18.86 5.07 -9.07
N MET A 119 17.67 4.73 -8.56
CA MET A 119 16.40 5.14 -9.14
C MET A 119 16.09 6.62 -8.93
N ILE A 120 16.73 7.27 -7.96
CA ILE A 120 16.57 8.70 -7.74
C ILE A 120 17.35 9.46 -8.81
N GLU A 121 16.69 9.75 -9.93
CA GLU A 121 17.29 10.57 -10.98
C GLU A 121 17.61 11.98 -10.49
N LYS A 122 18.88 12.34 -10.51
CA LYS A 122 19.37 13.68 -10.17
C LYS A 122 19.05 14.75 -11.24
N LYS A 123 18.15 14.46 -12.19
CA LYS A 123 17.79 15.43 -13.21
C LYS A 123 16.99 16.58 -12.58
N SER A 124 17.68 17.62 -12.18
CA SER A 124 17.08 18.94 -11.99
C SER A 124 16.62 19.44 -13.36
N VAL A 125 15.36 19.25 -13.69
CA VAL A 125 14.73 19.96 -14.79
C VAL A 125 14.63 21.41 -14.34
N SER A 126 15.50 22.22 -14.92
CA SER A 126 15.50 23.68 -14.76
C SER A 126 14.14 24.21 -15.25
N GLY A 127 13.32 24.70 -14.33
CA GLY A 127 12.07 25.36 -14.67
C GLY A 127 10.86 25.03 -13.77
N GLU A 128 11.01 24.20 -12.75
CA GLU A 128 9.88 23.81 -11.92
C GLU A 128 9.59 24.84 -10.82
N LYS A 129 8.30 25.25 -10.79
CA LYS A 129 7.64 25.85 -9.63
C LYS A 129 8.08 25.14 -8.37
N ARG A 130 8.50 25.90 -7.35
CA ARG A 130 8.86 25.44 -6.00
C ARG A 130 7.90 24.34 -5.56
N GLU A 131 8.28 23.07 -5.77
CA GLU A 131 7.51 21.92 -5.27
C GLU A 131 7.38 22.09 -3.77
N LYS A 132 6.15 22.18 -3.28
CA LYS A 132 5.91 22.22 -1.84
C LYS A 132 6.51 20.93 -1.27
N LYS A 133 7.44 21.03 -0.32
CA LYS A 133 8.09 19.88 0.36
C LYS A 133 7.09 18.89 1.00
N SER A 134 5.78 19.18 0.94
CA SER A 134 4.72 18.34 1.48
C SER A 134 4.64 16.94 0.86
N TRP A 135 4.98 16.77 -0.44
CA TRP A 135 5.01 15.44 -1.06
C TRP A 135 6.00 14.49 -0.39
N LEU A 136 7.15 15.03 0.07
CA LEU A 136 8.18 14.25 0.76
C LEU A 136 7.68 13.72 2.10
N ILE A 137 6.96 14.56 2.86
CA ILE A 137 6.36 14.15 4.15
C ILE A 137 5.38 12.99 3.91
N TYR A 138 4.51 13.11 2.92
CA TYR A 138 3.58 12.03 2.58
C TYR A 138 4.27 10.76 2.08
N ALA A 139 5.36 10.88 1.31
CA ALA A 139 6.12 9.72 0.85
C ALA A 139 6.82 9.00 2.02
N VAL A 140 7.41 9.75 2.97
CA VAL A 140 8.04 9.18 4.16
C VAL A 140 7.00 8.55 5.07
N LEU A 141 5.86 9.22 5.32
CA LEU A 141 4.76 8.64 6.10
C LEU A 141 4.23 7.35 5.45
N SER A 142 4.10 7.32 4.12
CA SER A 142 3.72 6.10 3.38
C SER A 142 4.69 4.98 3.67
N ALA A 143 5.99 5.22 3.60
CA ALA A 143 7.02 4.21 3.86
C ALA A 143 6.99 3.71 5.32
N VAL A 144 6.79 4.59 6.30
CA VAL A 144 6.65 4.22 7.72
C VAL A 144 5.41 3.34 7.93
N PHE A 145 4.25 3.76 7.42
CA PHE A 145 3.03 2.96 7.55
C PHE A 145 3.12 1.64 6.78
N ALA A 146 3.80 1.59 5.62
CA ALA A 146 4.02 0.36 4.87
C ALA A 146 4.87 -0.64 5.66
N SER A 147 5.94 -0.18 6.31
CA SER A 147 6.77 -1.05 7.16
C SER A 147 6.01 -1.54 8.39
N LEU A 148 5.23 -0.67 9.03
CA LEU A 148 4.38 -1.04 10.17
C LEU A 148 3.31 -2.07 9.76
N THR A 149 2.72 -1.90 8.59
CA THR A 149 1.80 -2.88 7.98
C THR A 149 2.41 -4.27 7.88
N SER A 150 3.67 -4.35 7.43
CA SER A 150 4.37 -5.62 7.23
C SER A 150 4.62 -6.33 8.57
N ILE A 151 5.04 -5.60 9.58
CA ILE A 151 5.29 -6.15 10.92
C ILE A 151 3.99 -6.62 11.59
N LEU A 152 2.97 -5.77 11.61
CA LEU A 152 1.67 -6.11 12.18
C LEU A 152 1.01 -7.27 11.41
N GLY A 153 1.14 -7.26 10.08
CA GLY A 153 0.66 -8.34 9.22
C GLY A 153 1.34 -9.67 9.54
N LYS A 154 2.66 -9.68 9.71
CA LYS A 154 3.41 -10.89 10.04
C LYS A 154 2.97 -11.49 11.39
N ILE A 155 2.78 -10.65 12.41
CA ILE A 155 2.27 -11.08 13.71
C ILE A 155 0.81 -11.59 13.61
N GLY A 156 0.01 -10.92 12.79
CA GLY A 156 -1.42 -11.24 12.63
C GLY A 156 -1.71 -12.47 11.77
N ILE A 157 -0.81 -12.82 10.84
CA ILE A 157 -0.98 -13.97 9.92
C ILE A 157 -0.39 -15.26 10.52
N ASP A 158 0.23 -15.20 11.68
CA ASP A 158 0.77 -16.39 12.35
C ASP A 158 -0.36 -17.41 12.59
N GLY A 159 -0.27 -18.57 11.91
CA GLY A 159 -1.30 -19.60 11.92
C GLY A 159 -2.56 -19.33 11.06
N VAL A 160 -2.55 -18.31 10.22
CA VAL A 160 -3.66 -17.95 9.31
C VAL A 160 -3.21 -18.07 7.87
N GLU A 161 -4.12 -18.54 7.01
CA GLU A 161 -3.85 -18.57 5.57
C GLU A 161 -3.68 -17.14 5.03
N SER A 162 -2.56 -16.90 4.29
CA SER A 162 -2.10 -15.58 3.87
C SER A 162 -3.13 -14.80 3.03
N ASN A 163 -3.87 -15.50 2.14
CA ASN A 163 -4.89 -14.85 1.30
C ASN A 163 -6.06 -14.35 2.15
N LEU A 164 -6.49 -15.15 3.14
CA LEU A 164 -7.55 -14.77 4.07
C LEU A 164 -7.13 -13.54 4.90
N GLY A 165 -5.92 -13.55 5.46
CA GLY A 165 -5.38 -12.40 6.19
C GLY A 165 -5.34 -11.14 5.32
N THR A 166 -4.93 -11.27 4.06
CA THR A 166 -4.89 -10.15 3.11
C THR A 166 -6.29 -9.64 2.75
N ALA A 167 -7.26 -10.53 2.57
CA ALA A 167 -8.65 -10.15 2.28
C ALA A 167 -9.27 -9.37 3.45
N ILE A 168 -9.09 -9.83 4.69
CA ILE A 168 -9.58 -9.14 5.89
C ILE A 168 -8.94 -7.74 6.00
N ARG A 169 -7.62 -7.63 5.86
CA ARG A 169 -6.90 -6.34 5.87
C ARG A 169 -7.42 -5.39 4.80
N THR A 170 -7.63 -5.88 3.58
CA THR A 170 -8.17 -5.09 2.47
C THR A 170 -9.58 -4.60 2.75
N GLY A 171 -10.41 -5.41 3.42
CA GLY A 171 -11.72 -4.99 3.92
C GLY A 171 -11.64 -3.80 4.87
N VAL A 172 -10.70 -3.84 5.83
CA VAL A 172 -10.46 -2.71 6.75
C VAL A 172 -10.00 -1.46 5.98
N VAL A 173 -9.10 -1.62 5.00
CA VAL A 173 -8.65 -0.52 4.13
C VAL A 173 -9.82 0.11 3.38
N LEU A 174 -10.74 -0.72 2.86
CA LEU A 174 -11.93 -0.23 2.15
C LEU A 174 -12.80 0.62 3.07
N VAL A 175 -13.14 0.10 4.25
CA VAL A 175 -13.96 0.84 5.23
C VAL A 175 -13.30 2.17 5.57
N MET A 176 -12.00 2.17 5.85
CA MET A 176 -11.26 3.40 6.18
C MET A 176 -11.25 4.40 5.02
N ALA A 177 -10.97 3.94 3.79
CA ALA A 177 -10.93 4.81 2.62
C ALA A 177 -12.29 5.45 2.35
N TRP A 178 -13.39 4.69 2.46
CA TRP A 178 -14.73 5.22 2.28
C TRP A 178 -15.14 6.17 3.40
N LEU A 179 -14.84 5.87 4.67
CA LEU A 179 -15.08 6.78 5.77
C LEU A 179 -14.40 8.13 5.53
N ILE A 180 -13.17 8.15 5.05
CA ILE A 180 -12.44 9.40 4.75
C ILE A 180 -13.12 10.17 3.61
N VAL A 181 -13.57 9.49 2.55
CA VAL A 181 -14.31 10.13 1.45
C VAL A 181 -15.62 10.76 1.96
N PHE A 182 -16.35 10.05 2.84
CA PHE A 182 -17.59 10.56 3.43
C PHE A 182 -17.34 11.74 4.38
N VAL A 183 -16.40 11.62 5.32
CA VAL A 183 -16.07 12.68 6.28
C VAL A 183 -15.60 13.96 5.59
N LYS A 184 -14.83 13.83 4.49
CA LYS A 184 -14.36 14.96 3.68
C LYS A 184 -15.43 15.51 2.72
N GLY A 185 -16.62 14.92 2.65
CA GLY A 185 -17.70 15.34 1.75
C GLY A 185 -17.38 15.18 0.26
N LYS A 186 -16.39 14.36 -0.11
CA LYS A 186 -15.89 14.20 -1.49
C LYS A 186 -16.70 13.22 -2.34
N GLN A 187 -17.91 12.87 -1.92
CA GLN A 187 -18.79 11.94 -2.64
C GLN A 187 -19.10 12.41 -4.06
N HIS A 188 -19.22 13.73 -4.25
CA HIS A 188 -19.47 14.31 -5.58
C HIS A 188 -18.33 14.07 -6.56
N THR A 189 -17.09 13.98 -6.06
CA THR A 189 -15.91 13.71 -6.89
C THR A 189 -15.93 12.31 -7.49
N LEU A 190 -16.57 11.34 -6.82
CA LEU A 190 -16.74 9.97 -7.35
C LEU A 190 -17.61 9.92 -8.62
N ARG A 191 -18.64 10.79 -8.70
CA ARG A 191 -19.51 10.89 -9.88
C ARG A 191 -18.83 11.59 -11.06
N SER A 192 -17.84 12.43 -10.79
CA SER A 192 -17.15 13.24 -11.81
C SER A 192 -15.84 12.61 -12.30
N VAL A 193 -15.51 11.38 -11.89
CA VAL A 193 -14.29 10.69 -12.33
C VAL A 193 -14.35 10.43 -13.83
N PRO A 194 -13.36 10.91 -14.61
CA PRO A 194 -13.30 10.66 -16.04
C PRO A 194 -13.18 9.15 -16.34
N LYS A 195 -13.92 8.65 -17.33
CA LYS A 195 -13.90 7.22 -17.70
C LYS A 195 -12.47 6.69 -17.95
N LYS A 196 -11.61 7.51 -18.55
CA LYS A 196 -10.20 7.14 -18.78
C LYS A 196 -9.43 6.91 -17.47
N GLU A 197 -9.60 7.80 -16.49
CA GLU A 197 -8.94 7.66 -15.17
C GLU A 197 -9.50 6.46 -14.40
N LEU A 198 -10.82 6.23 -14.48
CA LEU A 198 -11.44 5.05 -13.89
C LEU A 198 -10.83 3.74 -14.41
N VAL A 199 -10.63 3.62 -15.73
CA VAL A 199 -9.97 2.44 -16.32
C VAL A 199 -8.55 2.27 -15.78
N PHE A 200 -7.77 3.34 -15.67
CA PHE A 200 -6.42 3.27 -15.09
C PHE A 200 -6.42 2.88 -13.61
N LEU A 201 -7.41 3.33 -12.84
CA LEU A 201 -7.57 2.94 -11.43
C LEU A 201 -7.93 1.46 -11.28
N ILE A 202 -8.85 0.95 -12.14
CA ILE A 202 -9.22 -0.46 -12.18
C ILE A 202 -8.01 -1.32 -12.55
N LEU A 203 -7.28 -0.98 -13.61
CA LEU A 203 -6.07 -1.68 -14.02
C LEU A 203 -4.98 -1.64 -12.94
N SER A 204 -4.84 -0.51 -12.25
CA SER A 204 -3.92 -0.39 -11.12
C SER A 204 -4.34 -1.26 -9.94
N GLY A 205 -5.64 -1.38 -9.68
CA GLY A 205 -6.20 -2.26 -8.65
C GLY A 205 -5.95 -3.74 -8.97
N LEU A 206 -6.24 -4.17 -10.21
CA LEU A 206 -5.98 -5.52 -10.68
C LEU A 206 -4.49 -5.88 -10.61
N ALA A 207 -3.61 -5.00 -11.10
CA ALA A 207 -2.16 -5.22 -11.03
C ALA A 207 -1.67 -5.34 -9.57
N THR A 208 -2.26 -4.60 -8.63
CA THR A 208 -1.94 -4.73 -7.21
C THR A 208 -2.47 -6.03 -6.64
N GLY A 209 -3.71 -6.42 -6.98
CA GLY A 209 -4.28 -7.70 -6.59
C GLY A 209 -3.38 -8.85 -7.07
N CYS A 210 -3.03 -8.90 -8.34
CA CYS A 210 -2.12 -9.92 -8.87
C CYS A 210 -0.78 -9.96 -8.10
N LEU A 211 -0.15 -8.81 -7.84
CA LEU A 211 1.13 -8.74 -7.12
C LEU A 211 1.02 -9.23 -5.67
N LEU A 212 -0.08 -8.93 -4.97
CA LEU A 212 -0.28 -9.37 -3.58
C LEU A 212 -0.37 -10.90 -3.46
N TYR A 213 -0.85 -11.58 -4.50
CA TYR A 213 -1.06 -13.04 -4.48
C TYR A 213 0.02 -13.84 -5.23
N THR A 214 0.83 -13.20 -6.06
CA THR A 214 1.98 -13.85 -6.71
C THR A 214 3.27 -13.70 -5.92
N SER A 215 3.29 -12.81 -4.92
CA SER A 215 4.45 -12.64 -4.03
C SER A 215 4.44 -13.75 -2.98
N PRO A 216 5.50 -14.57 -2.86
CA PRO A 216 5.58 -15.58 -1.81
C PRO A 216 5.52 -14.91 -0.44
N SER A 217 4.59 -15.33 0.35
CA SER A 217 4.44 -14.89 1.75
C SER A 217 5.48 -15.57 2.65
#